data_2862d2dbc63a636c446815a0be544432
#
_entry.id   2862d2dbc63a636c446815a0be544432
#
_cell.length_a   1.000
_cell.length_b   1.000
_cell.length_c   1.000
_cell.angle_alpha   90.00
_cell.angle_beta   90.00
_cell.angle_gamma   90.00
#
_symmetry.space_group_name_H-M   'P 1'
#
loop_
_entity.id
_entity.type
_entity.pdbx_description
1 polymer ?
#
loop_
_entity_poly.entity_id
_entity_poly.type
_entity_poly.pdbx_seq_one_letter_code
_entity_poly.pdbx_strand_id
1 'polypeptide(L)'
;VDNLLEGLLSIGVRAVRLGQPVKVRENLREATMDAKMEEHPLRRDLDHWLESNEKLSRRVKGMKGKEKGLTHRDISRGWKEVRRIESQMRDDILDRAQVLCCTCIGSGHELLDGRRFSRVLIDEATQATEPATLVPLVRGARQVVLVGDHRQLPPTVISQRAERGGLSRSLFERLVEMGIEPHLLRIQYRMHPSISLFPNQQFYEGRLEDGVEASQRPAPSGMLWPDWDNPMAFLPVQEGEVRSPDGNSKENPAEASWVSRILEQLLDGGELGMSDIGIITPYAGQVRAIRDSIQERLDSVEVRTVDGYQGREKEVIIFSCVRSNSGGNVGFLADSRRLNVT
;
A
#
# COMPACT_ATOMS: atom_id res chain seq x y z
N VAL A 1 4.87 2.07 2.86
CA VAL A 1 5.48 2.34 4.17
C VAL A 1 6.19 1.10 4.70
N ASP A 2 5.52 -0.06 4.70
CA ASP A 2 6.08 -1.29 5.28
C ASP A 2 7.32 -1.79 4.50
N ASN A 3 7.35 -1.67 3.18
CA ASN A 3 8.56 -1.99 2.38
C ASN A 3 9.77 -1.11 2.77
N LEU A 4 9.54 0.20 2.98
CA LEU A 4 10.58 1.11 3.45
C LEU A 4 11.06 0.75 4.86
N LEU A 5 10.13 0.41 5.76
CA LEU A 5 10.46 -0.03 7.11
C LEU A 5 11.32 -1.28 7.10
N GLU A 6 10.91 -2.29 6.33
CA GLU A 6 11.64 -3.56 6.17
C GLU A 6 13.07 -3.33 5.67
N GLY A 7 13.22 -2.53 4.61
CA GLY A 7 14.53 -2.17 4.08
C GLY A 7 15.40 -1.40 5.07
N LEU A 8 14.83 -0.48 5.86
CA LEU A 8 15.58 0.24 6.90
C LEU A 8 16.05 -0.68 8.03
N LEU A 9 15.18 -1.60 8.47
CA LEU A 9 15.51 -2.56 9.53
C LEU A 9 16.58 -3.54 9.07
N SER A 10 16.55 -4.00 7.81
CA SER A 10 17.54 -4.94 7.26
C SER A 10 18.97 -4.38 7.24
N ILE A 11 19.12 -3.06 7.14
CA ILE A 11 20.43 -2.37 7.21
C ILE A 11 20.75 -1.81 8.60
N GLY A 12 20.01 -2.22 9.63
CA GLY A 12 20.27 -1.85 11.03
C GLY A 12 19.86 -0.45 11.45
N VAL A 13 19.00 0.23 10.69
CA VAL A 13 18.46 1.55 11.05
C VAL A 13 17.38 1.41 12.10
N ARG A 14 17.48 2.20 13.18
CA ARG A 14 16.44 2.25 14.22
C ARG A 14 15.23 3.03 13.69
N ALA A 15 14.35 2.33 13.00
CA ALA A 15 13.12 2.89 12.46
C ALA A 15 11.93 2.55 13.36
N VAL A 16 10.98 3.48 13.47
CA VAL A 16 9.71 3.30 14.21
C VAL A 16 8.54 3.55 13.27
N ARG A 17 7.59 2.62 13.25
CA ARG A 17 6.36 2.68 12.45
C ARG A 17 5.24 3.32 13.26
N LEU A 18 4.73 4.44 12.76
CA LEU A 18 3.56 5.12 13.33
C LEU A 18 2.31 4.72 12.55
N GLY A 19 1.25 4.36 13.26
CA GLY A 19 -0.05 3.98 12.71
C GLY A 19 -0.62 2.74 13.38
N GLN A 20 -1.79 2.30 12.94
CA GLN A 20 -2.52 1.18 13.55
C GLN A 20 -1.77 -0.16 13.34
N PRO A 21 -1.42 -0.91 14.40
CA PRO A 21 -0.65 -2.16 14.31
C PRO A 21 -1.31 -3.23 13.43
N VAL A 22 -2.65 -3.28 13.43
CA VAL A 22 -3.44 -4.24 12.62
C VAL A 22 -3.18 -4.09 11.11
N LYS A 23 -2.75 -2.90 10.66
CA LYS A 23 -2.45 -2.62 9.24
C LYS A 23 -0.99 -2.83 8.90
N VAL A 24 -0.16 -3.24 9.86
CA VAL A 24 1.27 -3.50 9.66
C VAL A 24 1.50 -4.98 9.45
N ARG A 25 2.40 -5.35 8.54
CA ARG A 25 2.79 -6.76 8.31
C ARG A 25 3.27 -7.38 9.62
N GLU A 26 2.97 -8.65 9.82
CA GLU A 26 3.22 -9.35 11.08
C GLU A 26 4.69 -9.32 11.49
N ASN A 27 5.60 -9.56 10.56
CA ASN A 27 7.05 -9.52 10.76
C ASN A 27 7.61 -8.11 11.11
N LEU A 28 6.81 -7.05 10.95
CA LEU A 28 7.21 -5.67 11.21
C LEU A 28 6.53 -5.07 12.45
N ARG A 29 5.66 -5.82 13.12
CA ARG A 29 4.89 -5.32 14.28
C ARG A 29 5.76 -4.89 15.44
N GLU A 30 6.88 -5.54 15.68
CA GLU A 30 7.86 -5.18 16.72
C GLU A 30 8.47 -3.78 16.53
N ALA A 31 8.47 -3.27 15.30
CA ALA A 31 8.94 -1.92 15.00
C ALA A 31 7.85 -0.84 15.14
N THR A 32 6.63 -1.20 15.52
CA THR A 32 5.55 -0.23 15.76
C THR A 32 5.74 0.53 17.06
N MET A 33 5.18 1.75 17.13
CA MET A 33 5.16 2.54 18.37
C MET A 33 4.53 1.75 19.53
N ASP A 34 3.43 1.05 19.27
CA ASP A 34 2.70 0.29 20.31
C ASP A 34 3.56 -0.85 20.85
N ALA A 35 4.23 -1.64 20.02
CA ALA A 35 5.14 -2.69 20.46
C ALA A 35 6.32 -2.12 21.28
N LYS A 36 6.90 -1.00 20.82
CA LYS A 36 7.97 -0.30 21.55
C LYS A 36 7.52 0.22 22.92
N MET A 37 6.25 0.65 23.03
CA MET A 37 5.65 1.03 24.30
C MET A 37 5.51 -0.16 25.27
N GLU A 38 5.12 -1.35 24.75
CA GLU A 38 5.00 -2.58 25.55
C GLU A 38 6.37 -3.04 26.11
N GLU A 39 7.44 -2.89 25.34
CA GLU A 39 8.79 -3.28 25.73
C GLU A 39 9.54 -2.21 26.55
N HIS A 40 8.94 -1.04 26.76
CA HIS A 40 9.61 0.08 27.39
C HIS A 40 9.90 -0.16 28.86
N PRO A 41 11.07 0.24 29.43
CA PRO A 41 11.40 0.05 30.85
C PRO A 41 10.34 0.60 31.83
N LEU A 42 9.67 1.70 31.49
CA LEU A 42 8.61 2.30 32.31
C LEU A 42 7.25 1.61 32.16
N ARG A 43 7.14 0.52 31.40
CA ARG A 43 5.87 -0.21 31.21
C ARG A 43 5.31 -0.70 32.53
N ARG A 44 6.16 -1.26 33.41
CA ARG A 44 5.74 -1.74 34.72
C ARG A 44 5.15 -0.64 35.61
N ASP A 45 5.74 0.55 35.58
CA ASP A 45 5.24 1.71 36.32
C ASP A 45 3.88 2.16 35.81
N LEU A 46 3.74 2.18 34.45
CA LEU A 46 2.47 2.50 33.80
C LEU A 46 1.36 1.51 34.24
N ASP A 47 1.64 0.23 34.13
CA ASP A 47 0.67 -0.82 34.50
C ASP A 47 0.27 -0.73 36.00
N HIS A 48 1.22 -0.46 36.90
CA HIS A 48 0.95 -0.22 38.30
C HIS A 48 -0.06 0.92 38.53
N TRP A 49 0.12 2.05 37.85
CA TRP A 49 -0.77 3.21 37.92
C TRP A 49 -2.15 2.93 37.31
N LEU A 50 -2.20 2.21 36.19
CA LEU A 50 -3.45 1.80 35.55
C LEU A 50 -4.27 0.90 36.47
N GLU A 51 -3.65 -0.15 37.03
CA GLU A 51 -4.31 -1.04 37.96
C GLU A 51 -4.79 -0.32 39.26
N SER A 52 -3.94 0.55 39.82
CA SER A 52 -4.29 1.34 41.01
C SER A 52 -5.52 2.22 40.75
N ASN A 53 -5.54 2.93 39.61
CA ASN A 53 -6.67 3.76 39.24
C ASN A 53 -7.93 2.95 38.97
N GLU A 54 -7.83 1.77 38.38
CA GLU A 54 -8.96 0.90 38.16
C GLU A 54 -9.54 0.39 39.49
N LYS A 55 -8.69 -0.04 40.42
CA LYS A 55 -9.10 -0.46 41.80
C LYS A 55 -9.82 0.68 42.52
N LEU A 56 -9.28 1.90 42.49
CA LEU A 56 -9.90 3.07 43.09
C LEU A 56 -11.24 3.42 42.42
N SER A 57 -11.30 3.34 41.10
CA SER A 57 -12.53 3.61 40.31
C SER A 57 -13.66 2.62 40.62
N ARG A 58 -13.32 1.36 40.88
CA ARG A 58 -14.30 0.35 41.32
C ARG A 58 -14.80 0.64 42.74
N ARG A 59 -13.90 1.01 43.67
CA ARG A 59 -14.22 1.28 45.07
C ARG A 59 -15.07 2.54 45.26
N VAL A 60 -14.82 3.58 44.49
CA VAL A 60 -15.51 4.88 44.63
C VAL A 60 -17.01 4.81 44.36
N LYS A 61 -17.48 3.80 43.64
CA LYS A 61 -18.93 3.59 43.38
C LYS A 61 -19.74 3.36 44.60
N GLY A 62 -19.14 2.77 45.70
CA GLY A 62 -19.81 2.51 46.96
C GLY A 62 -19.59 3.58 48.05
N MET A 63 -18.79 4.63 47.79
CA MET A 63 -18.41 5.64 48.77
C MET A 63 -19.36 6.85 48.80
N LYS A 64 -19.42 7.55 49.92
CA LYS A 64 -20.23 8.77 50.13
C LYS A 64 -19.42 9.87 50.82
N GLY A 65 -19.90 11.11 50.70
CA GLY A 65 -19.36 12.27 51.41
C GLY A 65 -17.88 12.60 51.13
N LYS A 66 -17.16 12.99 52.17
CA LYS A 66 -15.76 13.49 52.07
C LYS A 66 -14.79 12.41 51.56
N GLU A 67 -15.00 11.16 51.91
CA GLU A 67 -14.16 10.04 51.44
C GLU A 67 -14.24 9.86 49.93
N LYS A 68 -15.45 9.93 49.38
CA LYS A 68 -15.63 9.91 47.90
C LYS A 68 -14.87 11.04 47.21
N GLY A 69 -14.91 12.24 47.79
CA GLY A 69 -14.17 13.40 47.23
C GLY A 69 -12.65 13.22 47.26
N LEU A 70 -12.10 12.65 48.31
CA LEU A 70 -10.67 12.33 48.38
C LEU A 70 -10.26 11.27 47.34
N THR A 71 -11.02 10.19 47.25
CA THR A 71 -10.75 9.13 46.28
C THR A 71 -10.82 9.63 44.82
N HIS A 72 -11.74 10.54 44.49
CA HIS A 72 -11.75 11.16 43.17
C HIS A 72 -10.51 12.00 42.90
N ARG A 73 -9.94 12.67 43.89
CA ARG A 73 -8.67 13.42 43.75
C ARG A 73 -7.51 12.45 43.50
N ASP A 74 -7.47 11.32 44.20
CA ASP A 74 -6.43 10.32 44.02
C ASP A 74 -6.51 9.68 42.62
N ILE A 75 -7.71 9.32 42.16
CA ILE A 75 -7.95 8.86 40.79
C ILE A 75 -7.46 9.90 39.78
N SER A 76 -7.79 11.19 39.98
CA SER A 76 -7.36 12.27 39.08
C SER A 76 -5.84 12.43 39.07
N ARG A 77 -5.17 12.29 40.22
CA ARG A 77 -3.71 12.29 40.32
C ARG A 77 -3.12 11.10 39.58
N GLY A 78 -3.65 9.91 39.78
CA GLY A 78 -3.19 8.71 39.09
C GLY A 78 -3.30 8.82 37.57
N TRP A 79 -4.40 9.35 37.04
CA TRP A 79 -4.52 9.60 35.59
C TRP A 79 -3.54 10.67 35.06
N LYS A 80 -3.12 11.63 35.89
CA LYS A 80 -2.05 12.56 35.52
C LYS A 80 -0.70 11.84 35.40
N GLU A 81 -0.41 10.91 36.36
CA GLU A 81 0.81 10.12 36.31
C GLU A 81 0.82 9.15 35.11
N VAL A 82 -0.29 8.48 34.82
CA VAL A 82 -0.44 7.64 33.62
C VAL A 82 -0.08 8.44 32.38
N ARG A 83 -0.70 9.60 32.17
CA ARG A 83 -0.41 10.45 31.00
C ARG A 83 1.04 10.94 30.96
N ARG A 84 1.62 11.25 32.13
CA ARG A 84 3.03 11.68 32.23
C ARG A 84 3.98 10.55 31.79
N ILE A 85 3.75 9.35 32.30
CA ILE A 85 4.58 8.17 31.97
C ILE A 85 4.41 7.81 30.49
N GLU A 86 3.19 7.76 29.97
CA GLU A 86 2.95 7.50 28.54
C GLU A 86 3.64 8.54 27.63
N SER A 87 3.57 9.82 27.99
CA SER A 87 4.27 10.89 27.23
C SER A 87 5.77 10.67 27.27
N GLN A 88 6.33 10.39 28.46
CA GLN A 88 7.75 10.14 28.61
C GLN A 88 8.22 8.93 27.80
N MET A 89 7.47 7.83 27.82
CA MET A 89 7.77 6.63 27.02
C MET A 89 7.76 6.95 25.51
N ARG A 90 6.73 7.65 25.04
CA ARG A 90 6.63 8.07 23.63
C ARG A 90 7.78 8.97 23.21
N ASP A 91 8.10 9.96 24.02
CA ASP A 91 9.19 10.90 23.74
C ASP A 91 10.54 10.16 23.67
N ASP A 92 10.81 9.25 24.61
CA ASP A 92 12.04 8.45 24.65
C ASP A 92 12.17 7.56 23.39
N ILE A 93 11.08 6.89 22.97
CA ILE A 93 11.06 6.08 21.74
C ILE A 93 11.32 6.95 20.50
N LEU A 94 10.65 8.10 20.39
CA LEU A 94 10.79 9.00 19.25
C LEU A 94 12.17 9.64 19.18
N ASP A 95 12.78 9.97 20.33
CA ASP A 95 14.11 10.58 20.40
C ASP A 95 15.22 9.59 20.05
N ARG A 96 15.03 8.30 20.34
CA ARG A 96 15.96 7.22 19.97
C ARG A 96 15.81 6.76 18.53
N ALA A 97 14.68 7.03 17.89
CA ALA A 97 14.45 6.67 16.51
C ALA A 97 15.31 7.52 15.55
N GLN A 98 15.94 6.87 14.58
CA GLN A 98 16.66 7.54 13.49
C GLN A 98 15.71 7.90 12.35
N VAL A 99 14.69 7.08 12.11
CA VAL A 99 13.68 7.27 11.08
C VAL A 99 12.29 6.97 11.63
N LEU A 100 11.33 7.83 11.31
CA LEU A 100 9.92 7.59 11.56
C LEU A 100 9.22 7.24 10.24
N CYS A 101 8.58 6.08 10.19
CA CYS A 101 7.85 5.59 9.03
C CYS A 101 6.34 5.75 9.26
N CYS A 102 5.67 6.54 8.44
CA CYS A 102 4.22 6.76 8.53
C CYS A 102 3.64 7.12 7.15
N THR A 103 2.32 7.15 7.05
CA THR A 103 1.67 7.74 5.86
C THR A 103 1.81 9.27 5.90
N CYS A 104 1.66 9.94 4.75
CA CYS A 104 1.68 11.41 4.70
C CYS A 104 0.70 12.02 5.71
N ILE A 105 -0.54 11.56 5.73
CA ILE A 105 -1.56 12.03 6.69
C ILE A 105 -1.18 11.64 8.13
N GLY A 106 -0.65 10.43 8.35
CA GLY A 106 -0.20 9.99 9.67
C GLY A 106 0.90 10.86 10.27
N SER A 107 1.71 11.54 9.44
CA SER A 107 2.70 12.50 9.91
C SER A 107 2.09 13.75 10.55
N GLY A 108 0.79 14.01 10.33
CA GLY A 108 0.02 15.08 10.95
C GLY A 108 -0.50 14.78 12.35
N HIS A 109 -0.26 13.58 12.88
CA HIS A 109 -0.75 13.17 14.19
C HIS A 109 -0.17 14.00 15.34
N GLU A 110 -0.98 14.30 16.35
CA GLU A 110 -0.60 15.10 17.55
C GLU A 110 0.62 14.55 18.29
N LEU A 111 0.88 13.26 18.21
CA LEU A 111 2.08 12.60 18.74
C LEU A 111 3.39 13.26 18.28
N LEU A 112 3.37 13.89 17.12
CA LEU A 112 4.52 14.56 16.52
C LEU A 112 4.48 16.09 16.70
N ASP A 113 3.56 16.61 17.49
CA ASP A 113 3.46 18.06 17.70
C ASP A 113 4.72 18.61 18.42
N GLY A 114 5.17 19.76 17.95
CA GLY A 114 6.42 20.36 18.41
C GLY A 114 7.69 19.74 17.81
N ARG A 115 7.63 18.57 17.19
CA ARG A 115 8.79 17.92 16.56
C ARG A 115 9.00 18.45 15.14
N ARG A 116 10.28 18.58 14.75
CA ARG A 116 10.69 19.05 13.42
C ARG A 116 11.54 17.99 12.73
N PHE A 117 11.29 17.80 11.44
CA PHE A 117 11.99 16.82 10.60
C PHE A 117 12.65 17.57 9.44
N SER A 118 13.96 17.72 9.50
CA SER A 118 14.73 18.43 8.47
C SER A 118 14.83 17.69 7.15
N ARG A 119 14.65 16.36 7.16
CA ARG A 119 14.67 15.49 6.00
C ARG A 119 13.36 14.71 5.90
N VAL A 120 12.74 14.75 4.73
CA VAL A 120 11.50 14.04 4.44
C VAL A 120 11.68 13.29 3.13
N LEU A 121 11.42 11.98 3.16
CA LEU A 121 11.33 11.14 1.97
C LEU A 121 9.88 10.68 1.81
N ILE A 122 9.31 10.85 0.63
CA ILE A 122 7.97 10.41 0.29
C ILE A 122 8.07 9.45 -0.87
N ASP A 123 7.76 8.21 -0.61
CA ASP A 123 7.66 7.14 -1.58
C ASP A 123 6.25 7.12 -2.18
N GLU A 124 6.13 6.74 -3.45
CA GLU A 124 4.88 6.79 -4.22
C GLU A 124 4.25 8.20 -4.19
N ALA A 125 5.10 9.23 -4.29
CA ALA A 125 4.69 10.63 -4.17
C ALA A 125 3.70 11.06 -5.26
N THR A 126 3.68 10.36 -6.40
CA THR A 126 2.75 10.59 -7.50
C THR A 126 1.34 10.09 -7.21
N GLN A 127 1.16 9.18 -6.23
CA GLN A 127 -0.14 8.68 -5.79
C GLN A 127 -0.76 9.51 -4.65
N ALA A 128 -0.01 10.45 -4.10
CA ALA A 128 -0.49 11.31 -3.02
C ALA A 128 -1.01 12.65 -3.58
N THR A 129 -2.19 13.07 -3.14
CA THR A 129 -2.66 14.44 -3.44
C THR A 129 -1.68 15.47 -2.88
N GLU A 130 -1.53 16.61 -3.54
CA GLU A 130 -0.61 17.66 -3.06
C GLU A 130 -0.89 18.08 -1.60
N PRO A 131 -2.13 18.30 -1.15
CA PRO A 131 -2.41 18.59 0.27
C PRO A 131 -1.91 17.50 1.23
N ALA A 132 -2.02 16.21 0.85
CA ALA A 132 -1.51 15.11 1.67
C ALA A 132 0.02 15.14 1.77
N THR A 133 0.69 15.43 0.67
CA THR A 133 2.16 15.56 0.59
C THR A 133 2.68 16.72 1.44
N LEU A 134 1.93 17.83 1.53
CA LEU A 134 2.31 18.98 2.34
C LEU A 134 2.33 18.69 3.85
N VAL A 135 1.53 17.76 4.36
CA VAL A 135 1.44 17.44 5.80
C VAL A 135 2.81 17.13 6.42
N PRO A 136 3.63 16.21 5.89
CA PRO A 136 4.97 15.98 6.43
C PRO A 136 5.92 17.18 6.17
N LEU A 137 5.76 17.91 5.06
CA LEU A 137 6.69 18.97 4.67
C LEU A 137 6.61 20.20 5.58
N VAL A 138 5.42 20.58 6.04
CA VAL A 138 5.23 21.73 6.93
C VAL A 138 5.81 21.53 8.33
N ARG A 139 6.24 20.32 8.68
CA ARG A 139 6.92 20.00 9.94
C ARG A 139 8.42 20.38 9.94
N GLY A 140 8.83 21.30 9.08
CA GLY A 140 10.18 21.89 9.07
C GLY A 140 11.16 21.22 8.11
N ALA A 141 10.66 20.58 7.04
CA ALA A 141 11.49 20.00 6.00
C ALA A 141 12.41 21.04 5.36
N ARG A 142 13.70 20.71 5.24
CA ARG A 142 14.72 21.48 4.53
C ARG A 142 15.25 20.73 3.32
N GLN A 143 15.23 19.39 3.40
CA GLN A 143 15.59 18.49 2.31
C GLN A 143 14.41 17.54 2.08
N VAL A 144 13.97 17.47 0.85
CA VAL A 144 12.83 16.63 0.43
C VAL A 144 13.26 15.73 -0.70
N VAL A 145 12.96 14.45 -0.57
CA VAL A 145 13.11 13.46 -1.64
C VAL A 145 11.72 12.93 -1.98
N LEU A 146 11.29 13.16 -3.20
CA LEU A 146 10.05 12.60 -3.73
C LEU A 146 10.41 11.45 -4.67
N VAL A 147 9.92 10.26 -4.37
CA VAL A 147 10.08 9.06 -5.20
C VAL A 147 8.71 8.71 -5.76
N GLY A 148 8.65 8.41 -7.03
CA GLY A 148 7.39 8.06 -7.69
C GLY A 148 7.50 8.12 -9.21
N ASP A 149 6.45 7.70 -9.87
CA ASP A 149 6.40 7.63 -11.32
C ASP A 149 5.15 8.33 -11.87
N HIS A 150 5.32 9.49 -12.45
CA HIS A 150 4.22 10.28 -13.03
C HIS A 150 3.67 9.70 -14.33
N ARG A 151 4.28 8.66 -14.88
CA ARG A 151 3.76 7.86 -16.00
C ARG A 151 2.84 6.74 -15.54
N GLN A 152 2.76 6.51 -14.22
CA GLN A 152 1.79 5.62 -13.58
C GLN A 152 0.57 6.40 -13.07
N LEU A 153 -0.31 5.72 -12.31
CA LEU A 153 -1.58 6.29 -11.87
C LEU A 153 -1.40 7.51 -10.95
N PRO A 154 -2.23 8.55 -11.15
CA PRO A 154 -2.28 9.71 -10.27
C PRO A 154 -3.02 9.39 -8.97
N PRO A 155 -3.10 10.35 -8.02
CA PRO A 155 -3.92 10.22 -6.83
C PRO A 155 -5.38 9.88 -7.16
N THR A 156 -5.95 8.90 -6.47
CA THR A 156 -7.36 8.54 -6.63
C THR A 156 -8.26 9.62 -6.02
N VAL A 157 -9.09 10.23 -6.84
CA VAL A 157 -10.07 11.26 -6.44
C VAL A 157 -11.47 10.80 -6.82
N ILE A 158 -12.34 10.59 -5.83
CA ILE A 158 -13.73 10.09 -6.06
C ILE A 158 -14.62 11.20 -6.63
N SER A 159 -14.43 12.43 -6.19
CA SER A 159 -15.23 13.56 -6.62
C SER A 159 -14.77 14.10 -7.98
N GLN A 160 -15.58 13.94 -9.01
CA GLN A 160 -15.31 14.50 -10.34
C GLN A 160 -15.08 16.02 -10.32
N ARG A 161 -15.77 16.74 -9.42
CA ARG A 161 -15.57 18.19 -9.26
C ARG A 161 -14.18 18.50 -8.70
N ALA A 162 -13.73 17.73 -7.72
CA ALA A 162 -12.40 17.89 -7.13
C ALA A 162 -11.30 17.50 -8.13
N GLU A 163 -11.51 16.44 -8.92
CA GLU A 163 -10.61 16.02 -9.98
C GLU A 163 -10.44 17.10 -11.05
N ARG A 164 -11.55 17.65 -11.56
CA ARG A 164 -11.54 18.79 -12.50
C ARG A 164 -10.89 20.05 -11.89
N GLY A 165 -10.95 20.20 -10.56
CA GLY A 165 -10.27 21.26 -9.82
C GLY A 165 -8.77 21.03 -9.60
N GLY A 166 -8.22 19.92 -10.12
CA GLY A 166 -6.79 19.61 -10.07
C GLY A 166 -6.34 18.84 -8.84
N LEU A 167 -7.26 18.29 -8.01
CA LEU A 167 -6.86 17.52 -6.82
C LEU A 167 -6.13 16.22 -7.16
N SER A 168 -6.31 15.66 -8.36
CA SER A 168 -5.60 14.47 -8.85
C SER A 168 -4.16 14.77 -9.33
N ARG A 169 -3.77 16.05 -9.47
CA ARG A 169 -2.40 16.43 -9.78
C ARG A 169 -1.54 16.37 -8.51
N SER A 170 -0.53 15.51 -8.50
CA SER A 170 0.39 15.39 -7.37
C SER A 170 1.40 16.55 -7.31
N LEU A 171 2.00 16.78 -6.13
CA LEU A 171 3.12 17.72 -6.01
C LEU A 171 4.28 17.33 -6.94
N PHE A 172 4.57 16.04 -7.08
CA PHE A 172 5.61 15.53 -7.98
C PHE A 172 5.36 15.98 -9.42
N GLU A 173 4.16 15.68 -9.95
CA GLU A 173 3.76 16.04 -11.31
C GLU A 173 3.83 17.55 -11.53
N ARG A 174 3.32 18.34 -10.59
CA ARG A 174 3.37 19.81 -10.66
C ARG A 174 4.81 20.35 -10.71
N LEU A 175 5.74 19.76 -9.95
CA LEU A 175 7.15 20.18 -9.96
C LEU A 175 7.81 19.85 -11.31
N VAL A 176 7.50 18.70 -11.91
CA VAL A 176 7.96 18.34 -13.26
C VAL A 176 7.42 19.31 -14.30
N GLU A 177 6.14 19.65 -14.26
CA GLU A 177 5.53 20.65 -15.15
C GLU A 177 6.15 22.06 -15.01
N MET A 178 6.64 22.39 -13.81
CA MET A 178 7.38 23.64 -13.56
C MET A 178 8.83 23.60 -14.05
N GLY A 179 9.29 22.50 -14.67
CA GLY A 179 10.61 22.36 -15.26
C GLY A 179 11.65 21.77 -14.29
N ILE A 180 11.25 21.22 -13.16
CA ILE A 180 12.17 20.44 -12.32
C ILE A 180 12.34 19.07 -12.94
N GLU A 181 13.52 18.77 -13.44
CA GLU A 181 13.83 17.51 -14.09
C GLU A 181 14.05 16.40 -13.05
N PRO A 182 13.26 15.31 -13.09
CA PRO A 182 13.45 14.18 -12.20
C PRO A 182 14.62 13.30 -12.62
N HIS A 183 15.30 12.70 -11.65
CA HIS A 183 16.27 11.64 -11.91
C HIS A 183 15.54 10.34 -12.21
N LEU A 184 15.75 9.79 -13.41
CA LEU A 184 15.20 8.50 -13.81
C LEU A 184 16.07 7.37 -13.26
N LEU A 185 15.48 6.45 -12.48
CA LEU A 185 16.07 5.17 -12.15
C LEU A 185 15.93 4.26 -13.38
N ARG A 186 17.01 4.07 -14.12
CA ARG A 186 16.94 3.44 -15.44
C ARG A 186 16.95 1.91 -15.41
N ILE A 187 17.50 1.29 -14.38
CA ILE A 187 17.68 -0.16 -14.35
C ILE A 187 16.48 -0.80 -13.66
N GLN A 188 15.74 -1.62 -14.38
CA GLN A 188 14.68 -2.46 -13.83
C GLN A 188 15.20 -3.86 -13.50
N TYR A 189 14.74 -4.44 -12.38
CA TYR A 189 15.16 -5.78 -11.90
C TYR A 189 13.98 -6.75 -11.74
N ARG A 190 12.79 -6.35 -12.15
CA ARG A 190 11.53 -7.07 -11.92
C ARG A 190 11.19 -8.01 -13.06
N MET A 191 11.00 -7.42 -14.24
CA MET A 191 10.35 -8.08 -15.38
C MET A 191 11.35 -8.79 -16.29
N HIS A 192 10.88 -9.85 -16.94
CA HIS A 192 11.55 -10.38 -18.12
C HIS A 192 11.73 -9.27 -19.18
N PRO A 193 12.87 -9.22 -19.90
CA PRO A 193 13.14 -8.17 -20.89
C PRO A 193 12.05 -7.99 -21.96
N SER A 194 11.40 -9.07 -22.40
CA SER A 194 10.28 -8.98 -23.36
C SER A 194 9.04 -8.28 -22.78
N ILE A 195 8.80 -8.41 -21.47
CA ILE A 195 7.68 -7.74 -20.79
C ILE A 195 8.00 -6.26 -20.61
N SER A 196 9.24 -5.90 -20.26
CA SER A 196 9.66 -4.52 -20.05
C SER A 196 9.75 -3.71 -21.35
N LEU A 197 9.91 -4.36 -22.50
CA LEU A 197 10.14 -3.71 -23.80
C LEU A 197 9.03 -2.73 -24.15
N PHE A 198 7.76 -3.16 -24.07
CA PHE A 198 6.62 -2.32 -24.44
C PHE A 198 6.51 -1.07 -23.55
N PRO A 199 6.43 -1.18 -22.21
CA PRO A 199 6.36 0.01 -21.37
C PRO A 199 7.59 0.90 -21.51
N ASN A 200 8.79 0.34 -21.69
CA ASN A 200 10.00 1.12 -21.92
C ASN A 200 9.88 2.01 -23.16
N GLN A 201 9.47 1.44 -24.29
CA GLN A 201 9.31 2.20 -25.55
C GLN A 201 8.16 3.21 -25.46
N GLN A 202 7.02 2.81 -24.91
CA GLN A 202 5.79 3.59 -24.92
C GLN A 202 5.79 4.74 -23.89
N PHE A 203 6.38 4.53 -22.70
CA PHE A 203 6.26 5.47 -21.58
C PHE A 203 7.58 6.10 -21.16
N TYR A 204 8.71 5.42 -21.39
CA TYR A 204 10.03 5.85 -20.90
C TYR A 204 11.04 6.15 -22.02
N GLU A 205 10.57 6.32 -23.27
CA GLU A 205 11.38 6.75 -24.40
C GLU A 205 12.59 5.81 -24.70
N GLY A 206 12.46 4.51 -24.34
CA GLY A 206 13.54 3.54 -24.49
C GLY A 206 14.70 3.71 -23.52
N ARG A 207 14.54 4.48 -22.44
CA ARG A 207 15.61 4.83 -21.49
C ARG A 207 15.80 3.83 -20.37
N LEU A 208 14.91 2.83 -20.24
CA LEU A 208 15.08 1.77 -19.24
C LEU A 208 16.05 0.70 -19.76
N GLU A 209 16.80 0.15 -18.84
CA GLU A 209 17.76 -0.92 -19.03
C GLU A 209 17.35 -2.13 -18.18
N ASP A 210 17.47 -3.34 -18.71
CA ASP A 210 17.15 -4.55 -17.94
C ASP A 210 18.34 -4.96 -17.09
N GLY A 211 18.18 -5.00 -15.78
CA GLY A 211 19.15 -5.50 -14.81
C GLY A 211 19.01 -7.00 -14.54
N VAL A 212 18.10 -7.67 -15.24
CA VAL A 212 17.87 -9.11 -15.22
C VAL A 212 17.98 -9.68 -16.63
N GLU A 213 18.53 -10.89 -16.75
CA GLU A 213 18.57 -11.62 -18.01
C GLU A 213 17.27 -12.43 -18.19
N ALA A 214 16.91 -12.74 -19.44
CA ALA A 214 15.75 -13.57 -19.77
C ALA A 214 15.76 -14.93 -19.04
N SER A 215 16.92 -15.55 -18.94
CA SER A 215 17.13 -16.82 -18.23
C SER A 215 16.82 -16.80 -16.73
N GLN A 216 16.81 -15.61 -16.12
CA GLN A 216 16.48 -15.42 -14.70
C GLN A 216 14.97 -15.28 -14.44
N ARG A 217 14.18 -15.18 -15.50
CA ARG A 217 12.70 -15.07 -15.46
C ARG A 217 12.06 -16.03 -16.47
N PRO A 218 12.31 -17.35 -16.34
CA PRO A 218 11.77 -18.34 -17.30
C PRO A 218 10.25 -18.38 -17.24
N ALA A 219 9.66 -18.84 -18.33
CA ALA A 219 8.24 -19.15 -18.36
C ALA A 219 7.95 -20.31 -17.40
N PRO A 220 7.02 -20.20 -16.44
CA PRO A 220 6.70 -21.25 -15.49
C PRO A 220 5.98 -22.43 -16.18
N SER A 221 6.11 -23.63 -15.59
CA SER A 221 5.39 -24.82 -16.05
C SER A 221 3.87 -24.74 -15.78
N GLY A 222 3.13 -25.70 -16.29
CA GLY A 222 1.67 -25.84 -16.11
C GLY A 222 0.84 -25.25 -17.25
N MET A 223 1.39 -24.37 -18.08
CA MET A 223 0.72 -23.81 -19.26
C MET A 223 1.55 -24.03 -20.53
N LEU A 224 0.88 -24.19 -21.66
CA LEU A 224 1.52 -24.17 -22.98
C LEU A 224 1.75 -22.70 -23.39
N TRP A 225 2.97 -22.26 -23.25
CA TRP A 225 3.36 -20.92 -23.67
C TRP A 225 3.50 -20.85 -25.20
N PRO A 226 3.02 -19.79 -25.85
CA PRO A 226 3.24 -19.61 -27.29
C PRO A 226 4.71 -19.58 -27.67
N ASP A 227 5.54 -19.04 -26.80
CA ASP A 227 6.98 -18.97 -26.92
C ASP A 227 7.60 -19.10 -25.52
N TRP A 228 8.47 -20.11 -25.31
CA TRP A 228 9.10 -20.36 -23.99
C TRP A 228 10.21 -19.33 -23.67
N ASP A 229 10.77 -18.69 -24.68
CA ASP A 229 11.77 -17.63 -24.50
C ASP A 229 11.10 -16.25 -24.25
N ASN A 230 9.77 -16.19 -24.37
CA ASN A 230 8.97 -15.00 -24.17
C ASN A 230 7.74 -15.31 -23.32
N PRO A 231 7.81 -15.18 -21.97
CA PRO A 231 6.76 -15.59 -21.05
C PRO A 231 5.55 -14.63 -21.08
N MET A 232 5.02 -14.40 -22.25
CA MET A 232 3.80 -13.63 -22.50
C MET A 232 2.83 -14.46 -23.35
N ALA A 233 1.56 -14.49 -22.95
CA ALA A 233 0.51 -15.13 -23.70
C ALA A 233 -0.72 -14.23 -23.80
N PHE A 234 -1.30 -14.13 -24.98
CA PHE A 234 -2.57 -13.45 -25.21
C PHE A 234 -3.62 -14.49 -25.59
N LEU A 235 -4.69 -14.58 -24.78
CA LEU A 235 -5.80 -15.50 -25.00
C LEU A 235 -7.02 -14.69 -25.45
N PRO A 236 -7.42 -14.77 -26.74
CA PRO A 236 -8.59 -14.06 -27.24
C PRO A 236 -9.87 -14.75 -26.74
N VAL A 237 -10.68 -14.01 -25.96
CA VAL A 237 -12.02 -14.41 -25.52
C VAL A 237 -13.03 -13.70 -26.38
N GLN A 238 -13.90 -14.45 -27.08
CA GLN A 238 -14.84 -13.89 -28.06
C GLN A 238 -16.14 -13.39 -27.43
N GLU A 239 -16.48 -13.88 -26.24
CA GLU A 239 -17.69 -13.53 -25.52
C GLU A 239 -17.66 -12.08 -25.06
N GLY A 240 -18.83 -11.43 -25.15
CA GLY A 240 -18.95 -10.00 -24.86
C GLY A 240 -19.03 -9.69 -23.36
N GLU A 241 -18.67 -8.44 -23.06
CA GLU A 241 -18.85 -7.88 -21.71
C GLU A 241 -20.33 -7.73 -21.35
N VAL A 242 -20.67 -7.88 -20.08
CA VAL A 242 -21.99 -7.60 -19.52
C VAL A 242 -21.90 -6.57 -18.40
N ARG A 243 -23.05 -6.01 -17.98
CA ARG A 243 -23.10 -5.21 -16.75
C ARG A 243 -23.08 -6.12 -15.56
N SER A 244 -22.29 -5.76 -14.53
CA SER A 244 -22.30 -6.47 -13.25
C SER A 244 -23.70 -6.43 -12.60
N PRO A 245 -24.06 -7.40 -11.75
CA PRO A 245 -25.37 -7.48 -11.11
C PRO A 245 -25.79 -6.23 -10.34
N ASP A 246 -24.83 -5.48 -9.78
CA ASP A 246 -25.07 -4.20 -9.09
C ASP A 246 -25.28 -3.01 -10.05
N GLY A 247 -25.13 -3.22 -11.35
CA GLY A 247 -25.31 -2.20 -12.40
C GLY A 247 -24.22 -1.13 -12.47
N ASN A 248 -23.25 -1.15 -11.56
CA ASN A 248 -22.26 -0.08 -11.41
C ASN A 248 -20.92 -0.38 -12.10
N SER A 249 -20.72 -1.60 -12.57
CA SER A 249 -19.46 -2.05 -13.15
C SER A 249 -19.71 -2.92 -14.38
N LYS A 250 -18.65 -3.41 -14.99
CA LYS A 250 -18.65 -4.36 -16.09
C LYS A 250 -17.94 -5.63 -15.67
N GLU A 251 -18.32 -6.75 -16.31
CA GLU A 251 -17.70 -8.04 -16.15
C GLU A 251 -17.79 -8.85 -17.45
N ASN A 252 -16.91 -9.83 -17.59
CA ASN A 252 -16.92 -10.82 -18.65
C ASN A 252 -16.82 -12.22 -17.99
N PRO A 253 -17.94 -12.94 -17.83
CA PRO A 253 -17.96 -14.25 -17.17
C PRO A 253 -17.12 -15.29 -17.89
N ALA A 254 -17.00 -15.20 -19.21
CA ALA A 254 -16.15 -16.12 -19.97
C ALA A 254 -14.67 -15.89 -19.66
N GLU A 255 -14.22 -14.64 -19.61
CA GLU A 255 -12.85 -14.35 -19.14
C GLU A 255 -12.62 -14.82 -17.70
N ALA A 256 -13.58 -14.65 -16.79
CA ALA A 256 -13.47 -15.14 -15.42
C ALA A 256 -13.28 -16.67 -15.36
N SER A 257 -14.01 -17.41 -16.20
CA SER A 257 -13.86 -18.87 -16.33
C SER A 257 -12.48 -19.26 -16.89
N TRP A 258 -11.97 -18.52 -17.86
CA TRP A 258 -10.62 -18.75 -18.39
C TRP A 258 -9.54 -18.46 -17.35
N VAL A 259 -9.68 -17.37 -16.60
CA VAL A 259 -8.76 -17.02 -15.49
C VAL A 259 -8.69 -18.15 -14.47
N SER A 260 -9.84 -18.73 -14.08
CA SER A 260 -9.88 -19.87 -13.15
C SER A 260 -9.12 -21.10 -13.69
N ARG A 261 -9.32 -21.44 -14.96
CA ARG A 261 -8.63 -22.59 -15.61
C ARG A 261 -7.13 -22.37 -15.72
N ILE A 262 -6.69 -21.15 -16.12
CA ILE A 262 -5.28 -20.82 -16.22
C ILE A 262 -4.62 -20.88 -14.84
N LEU A 263 -5.29 -20.35 -13.82
CA LEU A 263 -4.82 -20.39 -12.45
C LEU A 263 -4.60 -21.84 -11.98
N GLU A 264 -5.57 -22.74 -12.23
CA GLU A 264 -5.45 -24.16 -11.90
C GLU A 264 -4.27 -24.81 -12.63
N GLN A 265 -4.13 -24.57 -13.93
CA GLN A 265 -3.03 -25.15 -14.72
C GLN A 265 -1.65 -24.70 -14.22
N LEU A 266 -1.49 -23.41 -13.89
CA LEU A 266 -0.24 -22.87 -13.36
C LEU A 266 0.11 -23.48 -12.00
N LEU A 267 -0.88 -23.68 -11.13
CA LEU A 267 -0.68 -24.30 -9.82
C LEU A 267 -0.40 -25.81 -9.93
N ASP A 268 -1.07 -26.50 -10.85
CA ASP A 268 -0.86 -27.92 -11.11
C ASP A 268 0.54 -28.20 -11.73
N GLY A 269 1.17 -27.17 -12.32
CA GLY A 269 2.57 -27.22 -12.75
C GLY A 269 3.58 -27.41 -11.61
N GLY A 270 3.19 -27.09 -10.38
CA GLY A 270 3.93 -27.37 -9.14
C GLY A 270 5.11 -26.44 -8.85
N GLU A 271 5.42 -25.49 -9.74
CA GLU A 271 6.49 -24.50 -9.55
C GLU A 271 6.01 -23.27 -8.78
N LEU A 272 4.72 -22.92 -8.91
CA LEU A 272 4.12 -21.70 -8.36
C LEU A 272 3.17 -22.04 -7.20
N GLY A 273 3.24 -21.22 -6.16
CA GLY A 273 2.24 -21.18 -5.11
C GLY A 273 1.17 -20.09 -5.36
N MET A 274 0.07 -20.13 -4.61
CA MET A 274 -0.99 -19.13 -4.71
C MET A 274 -0.50 -17.70 -4.39
N SER A 275 0.55 -17.56 -3.60
CA SER A 275 1.19 -16.28 -3.28
C SER A 275 1.96 -15.69 -4.45
N ASP A 276 2.35 -16.51 -5.44
CA ASP A 276 3.21 -16.12 -6.55
C ASP A 276 2.41 -15.62 -7.76
N ILE A 277 1.08 -15.83 -7.73
CA ILE A 277 0.17 -15.45 -8.81
C ILE A 277 -0.70 -14.26 -8.37
N GLY A 278 -0.80 -13.27 -9.25
CA GLY A 278 -1.70 -12.13 -9.12
C GLY A 278 -2.68 -12.03 -10.28
N ILE A 279 -3.92 -11.67 -9.99
CA ILE A 279 -4.96 -11.47 -11.00
C ILE A 279 -5.38 -10.01 -10.98
N ILE A 280 -5.27 -9.35 -12.11
CA ILE A 280 -5.54 -7.92 -12.26
C ILE A 280 -6.65 -7.71 -13.29
N THR A 281 -7.53 -6.78 -13.03
CA THR A 281 -8.59 -6.36 -13.98
C THR A 281 -8.94 -4.88 -13.78
N PRO A 282 -9.41 -4.16 -14.82
CA PRO A 282 -9.80 -2.75 -14.67
C PRO A 282 -11.13 -2.53 -13.92
N TYR A 283 -11.92 -3.58 -13.68
CA TYR A 283 -13.31 -3.45 -13.23
C TYR A 283 -13.59 -4.21 -11.93
N ALA A 284 -14.20 -3.53 -10.95
CA ALA A 284 -14.60 -4.16 -9.68
C ALA A 284 -15.64 -5.30 -9.85
N GLY A 285 -16.51 -5.22 -10.89
CA GLY A 285 -17.41 -6.32 -11.25
C GLY A 285 -16.65 -7.58 -11.61
N GLN A 286 -15.60 -7.44 -12.43
CA GLN A 286 -14.77 -8.57 -12.82
C GLN A 286 -13.98 -9.17 -11.66
N VAL A 287 -13.54 -8.36 -10.70
CA VAL A 287 -12.92 -8.89 -9.47
C VAL A 287 -13.87 -9.86 -8.76
N ARG A 288 -15.15 -9.51 -8.66
CA ARG A 288 -16.17 -10.40 -8.07
C ARG A 288 -16.41 -11.63 -8.92
N ALA A 289 -16.64 -11.44 -10.22
CA ALA A 289 -16.88 -12.55 -11.14
C ALA A 289 -15.74 -13.58 -11.15
N ILE A 290 -14.47 -13.11 -11.09
CA ILE A 290 -13.31 -13.99 -10.97
C ILE A 290 -13.31 -14.71 -9.62
N ARG A 291 -13.56 -14.03 -8.51
CA ARG A 291 -13.61 -14.66 -7.19
C ARG A 291 -14.72 -15.71 -7.10
N ASP A 292 -15.88 -15.44 -7.68
CA ASP A 292 -17.01 -16.36 -7.71
C ASP A 292 -16.72 -17.61 -8.59
N SER A 293 -15.84 -17.48 -9.60
CA SER A 293 -15.44 -18.60 -10.47
C SER A 293 -14.23 -19.39 -9.96
N ILE A 294 -13.46 -18.83 -9.04
CA ILE A 294 -12.33 -19.51 -8.40
C ILE A 294 -12.90 -20.47 -7.32
N GLN A 295 -12.38 -21.69 -7.26
CA GLN A 295 -12.75 -22.67 -6.21
C GLN A 295 -12.34 -22.15 -4.84
N GLU A 296 -13.08 -22.47 -3.78
CA GLU A 296 -12.81 -22.05 -2.39
C GLU A 296 -11.36 -22.32 -1.94
N ARG A 297 -10.76 -23.43 -2.40
CA ARG A 297 -9.35 -23.77 -2.13
C ARG A 297 -8.34 -22.76 -2.68
N LEU A 298 -8.76 -21.89 -3.62
CA LEU A 298 -7.92 -20.91 -4.32
C LEU A 298 -8.20 -19.46 -3.86
N ASP A 299 -9.03 -19.26 -2.85
CA ASP A 299 -9.46 -17.94 -2.36
C ASP A 299 -8.31 -17.06 -1.84
N SER A 300 -7.16 -17.66 -1.53
CA SER A 300 -5.97 -16.91 -1.08
C SER A 300 -5.21 -16.21 -2.21
N VAL A 301 -5.54 -16.48 -3.48
CA VAL A 301 -4.95 -15.77 -4.63
C VAL A 301 -5.40 -14.30 -4.63
N GLU A 302 -4.48 -13.43 -4.89
CA GLU A 302 -4.73 -11.99 -4.88
C GLU A 302 -5.41 -11.53 -6.17
N VAL A 303 -6.71 -11.20 -6.10
CA VAL A 303 -7.51 -10.65 -7.20
C VAL A 303 -7.86 -9.20 -6.91
N ARG A 304 -7.43 -8.25 -7.75
CA ARG A 304 -7.65 -6.81 -7.54
C ARG A 304 -7.89 -6.03 -8.82
N THR A 305 -8.37 -4.81 -8.64
CA THR A 305 -8.36 -3.83 -9.73
C THR A 305 -6.94 -3.31 -9.98
N VAL A 306 -6.68 -2.76 -11.19
CA VAL A 306 -5.39 -2.13 -11.53
C VAL A 306 -4.96 -1.11 -10.48
N ASP A 307 -5.88 -0.22 -10.10
CA ASP A 307 -5.62 0.80 -9.07
C ASP A 307 -5.29 0.19 -7.70
N GLY A 308 -5.93 -0.93 -7.36
CA GLY A 308 -5.69 -1.66 -6.10
C GLY A 308 -4.45 -2.56 -6.10
N TYR A 309 -3.85 -2.78 -7.27
CA TYR A 309 -2.66 -3.62 -7.42
C TYR A 309 -1.36 -2.80 -7.47
N GLN A 310 -1.45 -1.49 -7.62
CA GLN A 310 -0.31 -0.60 -7.72
C GLN A 310 0.69 -0.78 -6.56
N GLY A 311 1.98 -0.78 -6.85
CA GLY A 311 3.05 -1.02 -5.88
C GLY A 311 3.22 -2.49 -5.45
N ARG A 312 2.58 -3.44 -6.14
CA ARG A 312 2.69 -4.88 -5.89
C ARG A 312 3.38 -5.56 -7.05
N GLU A 313 3.87 -6.76 -6.80
CA GLU A 313 4.52 -7.61 -7.81
C GLU A 313 4.27 -9.08 -7.50
N LYS A 314 4.28 -9.92 -8.52
CA LYS A 314 4.13 -11.38 -8.46
C LYS A 314 4.98 -12.02 -9.55
N GLU A 315 5.30 -13.28 -9.39
CA GLU A 315 6.02 -14.05 -10.41
C GLU A 315 5.18 -14.19 -11.70
N VAL A 316 3.86 -14.36 -11.56
CA VAL A 316 2.93 -14.39 -12.69
C VAL A 316 1.76 -13.43 -12.47
N ILE A 317 1.46 -12.65 -13.49
CA ILE A 317 0.27 -11.80 -13.55
C ILE A 317 -0.69 -12.32 -14.63
N ILE A 318 -1.94 -12.53 -14.24
CA ILE A 318 -3.06 -12.78 -15.17
C ILE A 318 -3.86 -11.49 -15.28
N PHE A 319 -3.92 -10.93 -16.48
CA PHE A 319 -4.68 -9.70 -16.72
C PHE A 319 -5.96 -9.98 -17.50
N SER A 320 -7.13 -9.70 -16.90
CA SER A 320 -8.44 -9.81 -17.54
C SER A 320 -8.90 -8.43 -18.02
N CYS A 321 -8.97 -8.25 -19.34
CA CYS A 321 -9.31 -6.98 -19.99
C CYS A 321 -10.79 -6.60 -19.88
N VAL A 322 -11.69 -7.58 -19.82
CA VAL A 322 -13.15 -7.43 -19.75
C VAL A 322 -13.80 -6.90 -21.03
N ARG A 323 -13.19 -5.86 -21.64
CA ARG A 323 -13.82 -5.09 -22.71
C ARG A 323 -13.86 -5.87 -24.02
N SER A 324 -15.06 -6.26 -24.40
CA SER A 324 -15.40 -6.89 -25.68
C SER A 324 -16.77 -6.38 -26.12
N ASN A 325 -16.79 -5.42 -27.05
CA ASN A 325 -18.00 -4.78 -27.54
C ASN A 325 -17.88 -4.34 -29.00
N SER A 326 -19.00 -4.29 -29.73
CA SER A 326 -19.05 -3.93 -31.13
C SER A 326 -18.66 -2.47 -31.43
N GLY A 327 -18.71 -1.60 -30.44
CA GLY A 327 -18.38 -0.18 -30.56
C GLY A 327 -16.89 0.14 -30.41
N GLY A 328 -16.02 -0.86 -30.14
CA GLY A 328 -14.58 -0.65 -29.93
C GLY A 328 -14.25 0.21 -28.70
N ASN A 329 -15.18 0.37 -27.76
CA ASN A 329 -14.98 1.20 -26.59
C ASN A 329 -14.14 0.46 -25.54
N VAL A 330 -12.92 0.92 -25.30
CA VAL A 330 -11.96 0.33 -24.34
C VAL A 330 -12.16 0.79 -22.88
N GLY A 331 -13.05 1.78 -22.64
CA GLY A 331 -13.39 2.23 -21.28
C GLY A 331 -12.20 2.69 -20.45
N PHE A 332 -12.04 2.17 -19.25
CA PHE A 332 -10.94 2.52 -18.34
C PHE A 332 -9.54 2.20 -18.88
N LEU A 333 -9.41 1.30 -19.86
CA LEU A 333 -8.15 1.00 -20.53
C LEU A 333 -7.70 2.13 -21.50
N ALA A 334 -8.55 3.12 -21.77
CA ALA A 334 -8.17 4.32 -22.51
C ALA A 334 -7.12 5.18 -21.78
N ASP A 335 -7.04 5.08 -20.46
CA ASP A 335 -5.98 5.72 -19.69
C ASP A 335 -4.70 4.86 -19.79
N SER A 336 -3.75 5.35 -20.59
CA SER A 336 -2.47 4.68 -20.85
C SER A 336 -1.66 4.41 -19.57
N ARG A 337 -1.84 5.20 -18.52
CA ARG A 337 -1.18 5.00 -17.23
C ARG A 337 -1.63 3.73 -16.54
N ARG A 338 -2.90 3.30 -16.70
CA ARG A 338 -3.38 2.00 -16.23
C ARG A 338 -2.69 0.85 -16.95
N LEU A 339 -2.49 0.99 -18.24
CA LEU A 339 -1.76 -0.02 -19.01
C LEU A 339 -0.30 -0.11 -18.55
N ASN A 340 0.33 1.01 -18.26
CA ASN A 340 1.70 1.03 -17.74
C ASN A 340 1.83 0.34 -16.36
N VAL A 341 0.85 0.50 -15.48
CA VAL A 341 0.83 -0.18 -14.17
C VAL A 341 0.61 -1.69 -14.32
N THR A 342 -0.18 -2.11 -15.31
CA THR A 342 -0.52 -3.52 -15.56
C THR A 342 0.64 -4.31 -16.11
#